data_82936c9791838f87bb2d79e0562d27f5
#
_entry.id   82936c9791838f87bb2d79e0562d27f5
#
_cell.length_a   1.000
_cell.length_b   1.000
_cell.length_c   1.000
_cell.angle_alpha   90.00
_cell.angle_beta   90.00
_cell.angle_gamma   90.00
#
_symmetry.space_group_name_H-M   'P 1'
#
loop_
_entity.id
_entity.type
_entity.pdbx_description
1 polymer ?
#
loop_
_entity_poly.entity_id
_entity_poly.type
_entity_poly.pdbx_seq_one_letter_code
_entity_poly.pdbx_strand_id
1 'polypeptide(L)'
;WTKNTSEYDPTFPFARNDDAPKNPVELIDHYTFDKSATVLLGNFEADYKIHGFEDLRLHMNLSGEYADGGEYTNNNPYSTYGFYYGGVGENKEKKYNLIATAYAQYNKDFNKAHHLDVMVGYEYNHMKYWGGEWFENYYPSTNESYYDDGTPKAGTINSSSTKNWRGQIYLVSWYGRVNYSLLDRYLFTFTARYDGSSRFADGQRWGFFPSAAFAWRVKDEAFLKDVDAVSDLKLRLGWGKTGQQDTGKEYYTAIYKVSTSENHRYPVGPNNPGTLYQPLPYNDDLTWETTTTWNLGLDYGMFDQRLTLNLDAYYRETTDLLSTPTIPAGQNFDNALMLNAGSLKNTGVEIALSGKPVQTKDWFVELGMNIAYNKNEITGLYGGRDVIEAGMKVGTDQQITYHKVGLPANSFWVYQQVYDESGRPIMGCYVDRNADGSIDENDRYYYKNIIAPWTGGFNFKVAYKNWDLGTNFRASFGNYVYNGIESGKANSAMLYNSKGYYENSTADIVSLGWSSYNYALTDYFVQNASFLKCDNITLGYNFDNLFKAGKYKGVSGRIYASCSNVFTITKYKGLDPEQTSGKESSLYPRSRTFLLGLNLNF
;
A
#
# COMPACT_ATOMS: atom_id res chain seq x y z
N TRP A 1 -22.55 -11.50 -29.16
CA TRP A 1 -21.63 -11.15 -30.26
C TRP A 1 -22.46 -10.53 -31.39
N THR A 2 -22.48 -9.22 -31.49
CA THR A 2 -23.16 -8.52 -32.58
C THR A 2 -22.14 -8.25 -33.68
N LYS A 3 -22.45 -8.66 -34.89
CA LYS A 3 -21.70 -8.31 -36.09
C LYS A 3 -21.69 -6.78 -36.22
N ASN A 4 -20.55 -6.14 -36.02
CA ASN A 4 -20.38 -4.76 -36.44
C ASN A 4 -20.04 -4.79 -37.94
N THR A 5 -21.01 -4.38 -38.78
CA THR A 5 -20.86 -4.45 -40.23
C THR A 5 -19.90 -3.42 -40.82
N SER A 6 -19.42 -2.46 -40.03
CA SER A 6 -18.44 -1.44 -40.46
C SER A 6 -16.98 -1.85 -40.31
N GLU A 7 -16.69 -2.89 -39.53
CA GLU A 7 -15.34 -3.39 -39.26
C GLU A 7 -15.22 -4.90 -39.55
N TYR A 8 -16.08 -5.43 -40.41
CA TYR A 8 -16.05 -6.84 -40.79
C TYR A 8 -14.86 -7.12 -41.68
N ASP A 9 -13.83 -7.74 -41.11
CA ASP A 9 -12.79 -8.43 -41.87
C ASP A 9 -13.32 -9.84 -42.23
N PRO A 10 -13.57 -10.16 -43.52
CA PRO A 10 -14.07 -11.47 -43.93
C PRO A 10 -13.08 -12.60 -43.67
N THR A 11 -11.82 -12.28 -43.38
CA THR A 11 -10.78 -13.25 -43.04
C THR A 11 -10.77 -13.57 -41.54
N PHE A 12 -11.46 -12.79 -40.72
CA PHE A 12 -11.60 -13.01 -39.30
C PHE A 12 -13.04 -13.47 -38.98
N PRO A 13 -13.28 -14.74 -38.62
CA PRO A 13 -14.63 -15.31 -38.50
C PRO A 13 -15.50 -14.70 -37.42
N PHE A 14 -14.88 -13.93 -36.49
CA PHE A 14 -15.58 -13.27 -35.40
C PHE A 14 -15.32 -11.76 -35.45
N ALA A 15 -16.35 -11.02 -35.84
CA ALA A 15 -16.26 -9.56 -35.80
C ALA A 15 -15.97 -9.11 -34.36
N ARG A 16 -14.83 -8.46 -34.16
CA ARG A 16 -14.43 -7.89 -32.89
C ARG A 16 -15.12 -6.55 -32.69
N ASN A 17 -15.70 -6.35 -31.52
CA ASN A 17 -16.10 -5.03 -31.06
C ASN A 17 -15.18 -4.62 -29.91
N ASP A 18 -14.24 -3.72 -30.16
CA ASP A 18 -13.24 -3.29 -29.20
C ASP A 18 -13.85 -2.57 -28.00
N ASP A 19 -15.00 -1.97 -28.19
CA ASP A 19 -15.76 -1.28 -27.14
C ASP A 19 -16.60 -2.22 -26.26
N ALA A 20 -16.83 -3.46 -26.72
CA ALA A 20 -17.64 -4.42 -25.97
C ALA A 20 -16.89 -5.01 -24.76
N PRO A 21 -17.61 -5.35 -23.70
CA PRO A 21 -17.03 -6.13 -22.59
C PRO A 21 -16.45 -7.44 -23.09
N LYS A 22 -15.28 -7.80 -22.60
CA LYS A 22 -14.61 -9.04 -22.98
C LYS A 22 -15.38 -10.25 -22.45
N ASN A 23 -15.41 -11.34 -23.24
CA ASN A 23 -16.03 -12.58 -22.82
C ASN A 23 -15.12 -13.29 -21.81
N PRO A 24 -15.57 -13.57 -20.57
CA PRO A 24 -14.72 -14.19 -19.55
C PRO A 24 -14.31 -15.64 -19.93
N VAL A 25 -15.13 -16.38 -20.66
CA VAL A 25 -14.77 -17.74 -21.13
C VAL A 25 -13.66 -17.65 -22.17
N GLU A 26 -13.75 -16.72 -23.12
CA GLU A 26 -12.73 -16.50 -24.12
C GLU A 26 -11.40 -16.08 -23.50
N LEU A 27 -11.43 -15.24 -22.43
CA LEU A 27 -10.21 -14.87 -21.70
C LEU A 27 -9.50 -16.08 -21.06
N ILE A 28 -10.27 -17.09 -20.61
CA ILE A 28 -9.68 -18.31 -20.05
C ILE A 28 -9.03 -19.17 -21.16
N ASP A 29 -9.66 -19.25 -22.31
CA ASP A 29 -9.22 -20.15 -23.39
C ASP A 29 -8.10 -19.54 -24.27
N HIS A 30 -8.10 -18.22 -24.45
CA HIS A 30 -7.25 -17.56 -25.45
C HIS A 30 -6.18 -16.64 -24.86
N TYR A 31 -6.18 -16.43 -23.56
CA TYR A 31 -5.20 -15.60 -22.86
C TYR A 31 -4.39 -16.43 -21.87
N THR A 32 -3.09 -16.55 -22.12
CA THR A 32 -2.16 -17.18 -21.19
C THR A 32 -1.38 -16.10 -20.45
N PHE A 33 -1.34 -16.20 -19.13
CA PHE A 33 -0.56 -15.34 -18.27
C PHE A 33 0.09 -16.16 -17.16
N ASP A 34 1.36 -16.50 -17.39
CA ASP A 34 2.14 -17.33 -16.47
C ASP A 34 3.14 -16.47 -15.70
N LYS A 35 3.15 -16.62 -14.39
CA LYS A 35 4.14 -16.01 -13.50
C LYS A 35 4.96 -17.09 -12.82
N SER A 36 6.26 -16.87 -12.79
CA SER A 36 7.19 -17.70 -12.02
C SER A 36 8.09 -16.82 -11.17
N ALA A 37 8.43 -17.31 -9.99
CA ALA A 37 9.42 -16.67 -9.13
C ALA A 37 10.21 -17.74 -8.38
N THR A 38 11.52 -17.61 -8.43
CA THR A 38 12.45 -18.39 -7.62
C THR A 38 13.18 -17.46 -6.68
N VAL A 39 13.12 -17.74 -5.39
CA VAL A 39 13.77 -16.92 -4.36
C VAL A 39 14.72 -17.80 -3.57
N LEU A 40 15.97 -17.38 -3.49
CA LEU A 40 17.01 -17.99 -2.64
C LEU A 40 17.35 -17.01 -1.52
N LEU A 41 17.19 -17.46 -0.30
CA LEU A 41 17.52 -16.71 0.92
C LEU A 41 18.64 -17.42 1.67
N GLY A 42 19.61 -16.66 2.13
CA GLY A 42 20.69 -17.16 2.98
C GLY A 42 21.00 -16.18 4.09
N ASN A 43 21.26 -16.70 5.29
CA ASN A 43 21.70 -15.93 6.43
C ASN A 43 22.83 -16.64 7.14
N PHE A 44 23.88 -15.89 7.45
CA PHE A 44 24.99 -16.33 8.29
C PHE A 44 25.11 -15.37 9.46
N GLU A 45 25.10 -15.91 10.67
CA GLU A 45 25.23 -15.16 11.91
C GLU A 45 26.37 -15.72 12.74
N ALA A 46 27.19 -14.84 13.30
CA ALA A 46 28.27 -15.19 14.21
C ALA A 46 28.26 -14.26 15.42
N ASP A 47 28.27 -14.88 16.59
CA ASP A 47 28.40 -14.21 17.88
C ASP A 47 29.67 -14.68 18.57
N TYR A 48 30.50 -13.73 18.98
CA TYR A 48 31.73 -14.04 19.71
C TYR A 48 31.82 -13.21 21.00
N LYS A 49 31.75 -13.86 22.13
CA LYS A 49 32.07 -13.26 23.42
C LYS A 49 33.58 -13.30 23.63
N ILE A 50 34.20 -12.16 23.92
CA ILE A 50 35.65 -12.06 24.07
C ILE A 50 36.07 -12.84 25.31
N HIS A 51 36.88 -13.86 25.12
CA HIS A 51 37.38 -14.70 26.22
C HIS A 51 38.17 -13.89 27.25
N GLY A 52 37.78 -13.97 28.52
CA GLY A 52 38.34 -13.18 29.62
C GLY A 52 37.80 -11.77 29.76
N PHE A 53 36.94 -11.32 28.83
CA PHE A 53 36.19 -10.07 28.89
C PHE A 53 34.81 -10.27 28.31
N GLU A 54 34.05 -11.17 28.90
CA GLU A 54 32.78 -11.69 28.35
C GLU A 54 31.62 -10.66 28.37
N ASP A 55 31.81 -9.53 29.06
CA ASP A 55 30.94 -8.38 29.01
C ASP A 55 30.90 -7.75 27.61
N LEU A 56 31.93 -8.01 26.76
CA LEU A 56 32.01 -7.52 25.38
C LEU A 56 31.73 -8.63 24.38
N ARG A 57 30.73 -8.41 23.53
CA ARG A 57 30.35 -9.30 22.46
C ARG A 57 30.54 -8.63 21.09
N LEU A 58 31.07 -9.37 20.14
CA LEU A 58 31.13 -9.00 18.74
C LEU A 58 30.09 -9.82 17.99
N HIS A 59 29.30 -9.15 17.20
CA HIS A 59 28.25 -9.78 16.37
C HIS A 59 28.46 -9.42 14.91
N MET A 60 28.26 -10.38 14.03
CA MET A 60 28.26 -10.22 12.59
C MET A 60 27.08 -10.98 11.99
N ASN A 61 26.34 -10.34 11.13
CA ASN A 61 25.27 -10.95 10.33
C ASN A 61 25.49 -10.64 8.86
N LEU A 62 25.42 -11.66 8.02
CA LEU A 62 25.47 -11.55 6.56
C LEU A 62 24.23 -12.22 5.99
N SER A 63 23.32 -11.43 5.44
CA SER A 63 22.07 -11.88 4.82
C SER A 63 22.09 -11.60 3.33
N GLY A 64 21.67 -12.60 2.54
CA GLY A 64 21.57 -12.49 1.10
C GLY A 64 20.22 -12.97 0.58
N GLU A 65 19.68 -12.24 -0.36
CA GLU A 65 18.50 -12.61 -1.15
C GLU A 65 18.85 -12.56 -2.63
N TYR A 66 18.49 -13.60 -3.36
CA TYR A 66 18.47 -13.60 -4.81
C TYR A 66 17.08 -14.00 -5.27
N ALA A 67 16.45 -13.18 -6.09
CA ALA A 67 15.16 -13.46 -6.70
C ALA A 67 15.28 -13.41 -8.22
N ASP A 68 14.67 -14.38 -8.89
CA ASP A 68 14.53 -14.48 -10.35
C ASP A 68 13.05 -14.68 -10.65
N GLY A 69 12.41 -13.68 -11.21
CA GLY A 69 10.99 -13.68 -11.53
C GLY A 69 10.74 -13.42 -13.02
N GLY A 70 9.66 -14.00 -13.53
CA GLY A 70 9.24 -13.79 -14.89
C GLY A 70 7.73 -13.84 -15.04
N GLU A 71 7.24 -13.09 -16.02
CA GLU A 71 5.87 -13.10 -16.50
C GLU A 71 5.89 -13.40 -17.99
N TYR A 72 5.12 -14.36 -18.41
CA TYR A 72 4.90 -14.69 -19.81
C TYR A 72 3.45 -14.43 -20.15
N THR A 73 3.21 -13.69 -21.22
CA THR A 73 1.89 -13.42 -21.77
C THR A 73 1.78 -13.92 -23.19
N ASN A 74 0.66 -14.58 -23.49
CA ASN A 74 0.33 -14.98 -24.85
C ASN A 74 -1.16 -14.73 -25.09
N ASN A 75 -1.43 -13.81 -25.99
CA ASN A 75 -2.77 -13.58 -26.54
C ASN A 75 -2.89 -14.35 -27.84
N ASN A 76 -3.75 -15.35 -27.86
CA ASN A 76 -4.12 -16.05 -29.07
C ASN A 76 -4.74 -15.07 -30.09
N PRO A 77 -4.51 -15.25 -31.40
CA PRO A 77 -5.16 -14.44 -32.45
C PRO A 77 -6.68 -14.31 -32.36
N TYR A 78 -7.35 -15.30 -31.78
CA TYR A 78 -8.81 -15.25 -31.54
C TYR A 78 -9.21 -14.45 -30.30
N SER A 79 -8.24 -14.05 -29.48
CA SER A 79 -8.52 -13.31 -28.27
C SER A 79 -9.00 -11.89 -28.56
N THR A 80 -10.09 -11.48 -27.91
CA THR A 80 -10.53 -10.09 -27.90
C THR A 80 -9.81 -9.25 -26.85
N TYR A 81 -8.93 -9.86 -26.06
CA TYR A 81 -8.11 -9.18 -25.09
C TYR A 81 -6.82 -8.67 -25.73
N GLY A 82 -6.64 -7.36 -25.75
CA GLY A 82 -5.42 -6.73 -26.26
C GLY A 82 -5.46 -6.48 -27.77
N PHE A 83 -4.62 -7.18 -28.53
CA PHE A 83 -4.41 -6.88 -29.94
C PHE A 83 -5.17 -7.81 -30.87
N TYR A 84 -5.51 -7.27 -32.05
CA TYR A 84 -6.43 -7.84 -33.01
C TYR A 84 -6.01 -9.21 -33.55
N TYR A 85 -4.72 -9.48 -33.63
CA TYR A 85 -4.17 -10.73 -34.18
C TYR A 85 -3.27 -11.46 -33.20
N GLY A 86 -3.47 -11.16 -31.94
CA GLY A 86 -2.69 -11.75 -30.87
C GLY A 86 -1.38 -11.01 -30.58
N GLY A 87 -0.68 -11.51 -29.61
CA GLY A 87 0.61 -10.98 -29.20
C GLY A 87 1.25 -11.86 -28.16
N VAL A 88 2.55 -11.79 -28.08
CA VAL A 88 3.37 -12.54 -27.15
C VAL A 88 4.35 -11.61 -26.46
N GLY A 89 4.59 -11.84 -25.19
CA GLY A 89 5.55 -11.04 -24.45
C GLY A 89 6.12 -11.75 -23.23
N GLU A 90 7.27 -11.31 -22.83
CA GLU A 90 7.94 -11.80 -21.63
C GLU A 90 8.54 -10.61 -20.86
N ASN A 91 8.37 -10.65 -19.56
CA ASN A 91 9.01 -9.73 -18.62
C ASN A 91 9.83 -10.56 -17.64
N LYS A 92 11.11 -10.26 -17.50
CA LYS A 92 12.01 -10.92 -16.55
C LYS A 92 12.67 -9.89 -15.66
N GLU A 93 12.66 -10.15 -14.36
CA GLU A 93 13.37 -9.34 -13.39
C GLU A 93 14.19 -10.23 -12.46
N LYS A 94 15.44 -9.83 -12.25
CA LYS A 94 16.32 -10.41 -11.25
C LYS A 94 16.67 -9.37 -10.21
N LYS A 95 16.65 -9.80 -8.97
CA LYS A 95 16.98 -8.97 -7.81
C LYS A 95 18.01 -9.66 -6.95
N TYR A 96 18.95 -8.89 -6.48
CA TYR A 96 19.94 -9.30 -5.51
C TYR A 96 19.94 -8.26 -4.39
N ASN A 97 19.90 -8.73 -3.15
CA ASN A 97 20.00 -7.90 -1.96
C ASN A 97 21.01 -8.52 -0.99
N LEU A 98 22.00 -7.75 -0.59
CA LEU A 98 23.02 -8.14 0.40
C LEU A 98 22.97 -7.16 1.56
N ILE A 99 22.82 -7.69 2.77
CA ILE A 99 22.90 -6.93 4.00
C ILE A 99 24.03 -7.52 4.85
N ALA A 100 24.99 -6.68 5.22
CA ALA A 100 26.06 -7.02 6.13
C ALA A 100 26.00 -6.09 7.34
N THR A 101 25.82 -6.65 8.53
CA THR A 101 25.77 -5.92 9.79
C THR A 101 26.85 -6.42 10.72
N ALA A 102 27.58 -5.52 11.34
CA ALA A 102 28.54 -5.85 12.39
C ALA A 102 28.43 -4.86 13.55
N TYR A 103 28.44 -5.35 14.77
CA TYR A 103 28.46 -4.48 15.94
C TYR A 103 29.26 -5.08 17.11
N ALA A 104 29.74 -4.18 17.95
CA ALA A 104 30.28 -4.50 19.27
C ALA A 104 29.25 -4.09 20.32
N GLN A 105 29.00 -4.96 21.28
CA GLN A 105 28.05 -4.72 22.37
C GLN A 105 28.74 -5.02 23.70
N TYR A 106 28.74 -4.02 24.56
CA TYR A 106 29.20 -4.12 25.94
C TYR A 106 27.99 -4.14 26.87
N ASN A 107 27.84 -5.21 27.65
CA ASN A 107 26.71 -5.39 28.56
C ASN A 107 27.25 -5.75 29.94
N LYS A 108 26.90 -4.95 30.97
CA LYS A 108 27.42 -5.13 32.30
C LYS A 108 26.45 -4.67 33.38
N ASP A 109 26.36 -5.52 34.42
CA ASP A 109 25.82 -5.18 35.71
C ASP A 109 26.96 -4.70 36.63
N PHE A 110 26.97 -3.40 36.97
CA PHE A 110 27.98 -2.86 37.90
C PHE A 110 27.66 -3.20 39.35
N ASN A 111 26.39 -3.39 39.67
CA ASN A 111 25.85 -3.90 40.91
C ASN A 111 24.36 -4.22 40.69
N LYS A 112 23.61 -4.56 41.73
CA LYS A 112 22.17 -4.82 41.63
C LYS A 112 21.32 -3.59 41.22
N ALA A 113 21.93 -2.40 41.14
CA ALA A 113 21.21 -1.17 40.87
C ALA A 113 21.47 -0.61 39.46
N HIS A 114 22.59 -0.94 38.86
CA HIS A 114 23.01 -0.32 37.59
C HIS A 114 23.31 -1.38 36.53
N HIS A 115 22.50 -1.38 35.49
CA HIS A 115 22.71 -2.18 34.29
C HIS A 115 23.00 -1.26 33.12
N LEU A 116 24.06 -1.50 32.37
CA LEU A 116 24.47 -0.74 31.19
C LEU A 116 24.67 -1.69 30.00
N ASP A 117 24.00 -1.35 28.89
CA ASP A 117 24.17 -2.00 27.60
C ASP A 117 24.52 -0.92 26.55
N VAL A 118 25.71 -1.01 25.97
CA VAL A 118 26.19 -0.08 24.95
C VAL A 118 26.51 -0.85 23.69
N MET A 119 25.98 -0.40 22.58
CA MET A 119 26.22 -1.01 21.27
C MET A 119 26.66 0.06 20.27
N VAL A 120 27.70 -0.28 19.47
CA VAL A 120 28.14 0.51 18.31
C VAL A 120 28.26 -0.43 17.12
N GLY A 121 27.68 -0.05 16.00
CA GLY A 121 27.63 -0.92 14.85
C GLY A 121 27.70 -0.19 13.52
N TYR A 122 27.89 -0.99 12.50
CA TYR A 122 27.95 -0.62 11.10
C TYR A 122 27.03 -1.55 10.29
N GLU A 123 26.31 -1.00 9.33
CA GLU A 123 25.49 -1.76 8.40
C GLU A 123 25.74 -1.31 6.97
N TYR A 124 25.86 -2.26 6.10
CA TYR A 124 25.97 -2.08 4.66
C TYR A 124 24.83 -2.83 3.97
N ASN A 125 24.05 -2.15 3.16
CA ASN A 125 23.01 -2.74 2.34
C ASN A 125 23.27 -2.38 0.86
N HIS A 126 23.30 -3.42 0.01
CA HIS A 126 23.42 -3.28 -1.42
C HIS A 126 22.30 -4.05 -2.11
N MET A 127 21.42 -3.32 -2.74
CA MET A 127 20.36 -3.87 -3.58
C MET A 127 20.67 -3.58 -5.05
N LYS A 128 20.57 -4.61 -5.89
CA LYS A 128 20.70 -4.50 -7.34
C LYS A 128 19.53 -5.21 -7.99
N TYR A 129 18.96 -4.58 -8.99
CA TYR A 129 17.93 -5.19 -9.82
C TYR A 129 18.22 -4.94 -11.29
N TRP A 130 17.88 -5.90 -12.12
CA TRP A 130 18.01 -5.78 -13.55
C TRP A 130 16.99 -6.69 -14.23
N GLY A 131 16.56 -6.30 -15.40
CA GLY A 131 15.57 -7.05 -16.12
C GLY A 131 15.37 -6.55 -17.54
N GLY A 132 14.42 -7.13 -18.18
CA GLY A 132 13.98 -6.71 -19.50
C GLY A 132 12.59 -7.22 -19.79
N GLU A 133 11.90 -6.49 -20.62
CA GLU A 133 10.66 -6.92 -21.24
C GLU A 133 10.79 -6.85 -22.74
N TRP A 134 10.18 -7.79 -23.40
CA TRP A 134 9.93 -7.73 -24.83
C TRP A 134 8.47 -8.07 -25.09
N PHE A 135 7.90 -7.45 -26.11
CA PHE A 135 6.53 -7.66 -26.50
C PHE A 135 6.39 -7.53 -28.02
N GLU A 136 5.67 -8.43 -28.64
CA GLU A 136 5.36 -8.44 -30.05
C GLU A 136 3.86 -8.53 -30.26
N ASN A 137 3.34 -7.63 -31.07
CA ASN A 137 1.96 -7.64 -31.54
C ASN A 137 1.94 -8.02 -33.02
N TYR A 138 0.94 -8.79 -33.38
CA TYR A 138 0.78 -9.25 -34.75
C TYR A 138 -0.38 -8.53 -35.43
N TYR A 139 -0.18 -8.18 -36.72
CA TYR A 139 -1.24 -7.78 -37.62
C TYR A 139 -1.19 -8.66 -38.88
N PRO A 140 -2.30 -8.82 -39.64
CA PRO A 140 -2.21 -9.42 -40.93
C PRO A 140 -1.37 -8.52 -41.86
N SER A 141 -0.62 -9.12 -42.76
CA SER A 141 -0.15 -8.37 -43.90
C SER A 141 -1.38 -7.93 -44.71
N THR A 142 -1.38 -6.70 -45.22
CA THR A 142 -2.53 -6.08 -45.89
C THR A 142 -3.02 -6.87 -47.14
N ASN A 143 -2.33 -7.92 -47.56
CA ASN A 143 -2.61 -8.69 -48.76
C ASN A 143 -2.72 -10.21 -48.56
N GLU A 144 -2.63 -10.72 -47.36
CA GLU A 144 -2.70 -12.15 -47.07
C GLU A 144 -3.87 -12.49 -46.13
N SER A 145 -4.56 -13.59 -46.46
CA SER A 145 -5.53 -14.17 -45.54
C SER A 145 -4.85 -14.54 -44.22
N TYR A 146 -5.44 -14.08 -43.11
CA TYR A 146 -4.95 -14.40 -41.77
C TYR A 146 -5.02 -15.92 -41.46
N TYR A 147 -5.86 -16.64 -42.20
CA TYR A 147 -6.05 -18.08 -42.07
C TYR A 147 -5.49 -18.82 -43.28
N ASP A 148 -4.69 -19.82 -42.99
CA ASP A 148 -4.31 -20.84 -43.96
C ASP A 148 -5.07 -22.12 -43.57
N ASP A 149 -5.91 -22.62 -44.45
CA ASP A 149 -6.74 -23.82 -44.21
C ASP A 149 -7.57 -23.78 -42.92
N GLY A 150 -8.04 -22.61 -42.50
CA GLY A 150 -8.85 -22.43 -41.31
C GLY A 150 -8.03 -22.34 -40.01
N THR A 151 -6.69 -22.38 -40.08
CA THR A 151 -5.81 -22.17 -38.92
C THR A 151 -5.21 -20.77 -38.94
N PRO A 152 -5.09 -20.11 -37.77
CA PRO A 152 -4.45 -18.81 -37.69
C PRO A 152 -2.98 -18.88 -38.13
N LYS A 153 -2.61 -18.04 -39.10
CA LYS A 153 -1.19 -17.79 -39.40
C LYS A 153 -0.61 -16.89 -38.32
N ALA A 154 0.63 -17.12 -37.94
CA ALA A 154 1.42 -16.13 -37.25
C ALA A 154 1.48 -14.87 -38.12
N GLY A 155 0.86 -13.80 -37.68
CA GLY A 155 0.84 -12.51 -38.36
C GLY A 155 2.24 -11.94 -38.53
N THR A 156 2.39 -11.00 -39.43
CA THR A 156 3.60 -10.18 -39.51
C THR A 156 3.72 -9.37 -38.24
N ILE A 157 4.92 -9.29 -37.66
CA ILE A 157 5.16 -8.43 -36.50
C ILE A 157 4.83 -6.99 -36.90
N ASN A 158 3.79 -6.44 -36.29
CA ASN A 158 3.42 -5.05 -36.54
C ASN A 158 4.16 -4.09 -35.61
N SER A 159 4.28 -4.48 -34.36
CA SER A 159 5.03 -3.69 -33.38
C SER A 159 5.78 -4.63 -32.46
N SER A 160 7.03 -4.31 -32.20
CA SER A 160 7.82 -4.94 -31.16
C SER A 160 8.34 -3.85 -30.23
N SER A 161 8.34 -4.14 -28.95
CA SER A 161 9.01 -3.29 -27.98
C SER A 161 9.95 -4.13 -27.14
N THR A 162 11.15 -3.60 -26.93
CA THR A 162 12.12 -4.19 -26.03
C THR A 162 12.61 -3.11 -25.08
N LYS A 163 12.51 -3.36 -23.80
CA LYS A 163 13.04 -2.48 -22.77
C LYS A 163 13.93 -3.27 -21.84
N ASN A 164 15.02 -2.66 -21.44
CA ASN A 164 15.90 -3.22 -20.43
C ASN A 164 16.09 -2.18 -19.33
N TRP A 165 16.16 -2.64 -18.09
CA TRP A 165 16.42 -1.79 -16.95
C TRP A 165 17.43 -2.43 -16.01
N ARG A 166 18.10 -1.59 -15.30
CA ARG A 166 19.00 -1.96 -14.21
C ARG A 166 19.09 -0.83 -13.23
N GLY A 167 19.21 -1.16 -11.98
CA GLY A 167 19.45 -0.18 -10.92
C GLY A 167 20.22 -0.83 -9.78
N GLN A 168 20.85 0.01 -8.99
CA GLN A 168 21.53 -0.40 -7.77
C GLN A 168 21.40 0.68 -6.71
N ILE A 169 21.27 0.28 -5.47
CA ILE A 169 21.10 1.16 -4.34
C ILE A 169 22.04 0.71 -3.25
N TYR A 170 22.75 1.66 -2.69
CA TYR A 170 23.62 1.45 -1.54
C TYR A 170 23.09 2.26 -0.37
N LEU A 171 23.02 1.61 0.79
CA LEU A 171 22.77 2.25 2.07
C LEU A 171 23.87 1.83 3.04
N VAL A 172 24.51 2.82 3.63
CA VAL A 172 25.58 2.63 4.63
C VAL A 172 25.17 3.33 5.90
N SER A 173 25.30 2.65 7.03
CA SER A 173 24.83 3.17 8.30
C SER A 173 25.83 2.95 9.40
N TRP A 174 26.06 3.99 10.20
CA TRP A 174 26.73 3.90 11.49
C TRP A 174 25.68 4.13 12.57
N TYR A 175 25.70 3.30 13.59
CA TYR A 175 24.72 3.45 14.66
C TYR A 175 25.31 3.13 16.03
N GLY A 176 24.74 3.77 17.05
CA GLY A 176 25.06 3.51 18.43
C GLY A 176 23.80 3.54 19.28
N ARG A 177 23.77 2.71 20.31
CA ARG A 177 22.69 2.66 21.29
C ARG A 177 23.27 2.51 22.69
N VAL A 178 22.70 3.25 23.62
CA VAL A 178 22.96 3.11 25.05
C VAL A 178 21.65 2.82 25.74
N ASN A 179 21.53 1.68 26.39
CA ASN A 179 20.47 1.36 27.32
C ASN A 179 21.05 1.39 28.73
N TYR A 180 20.40 2.15 29.61
CA TYR A 180 20.78 2.21 31.00
C TYR A 180 19.55 1.96 31.87
N SER A 181 19.66 0.99 32.79
CA SER A 181 18.64 0.68 33.78
C SER A 181 19.17 1.01 35.17
N LEU A 182 18.40 1.82 35.88
CA LEU A 182 18.64 2.14 37.27
C LEU A 182 17.60 1.45 38.14
N LEU A 183 18.04 0.58 39.06
CA LEU A 183 17.20 -0.18 40.00
C LEU A 183 16.14 -1.05 39.30
N ASP A 184 16.34 -1.39 38.04
CA ASP A 184 15.36 -2.05 37.16
C ASP A 184 14.00 -1.31 37.03
N ARG A 185 13.95 -0.04 37.45
CA ARG A 185 12.73 0.80 37.47
C ARG A 185 12.79 1.96 36.50
N TYR A 186 13.96 2.59 36.38
CA TYR A 186 14.15 3.75 35.52
C TYR A 186 15.01 3.34 34.35
N LEU A 187 14.39 3.25 33.18
CA LEU A 187 15.00 2.75 31.96
C LEU A 187 15.23 3.90 30.99
N PHE A 188 16.46 4.09 30.56
CA PHE A 188 16.84 5.11 29.59
C PHE A 188 17.41 4.43 28.35
N THR A 189 16.96 4.86 27.19
CA THR A 189 17.50 4.44 25.90
C THR A 189 17.85 5.65 25.07
N PHE A 190 19.08 5.69 24.56
CA PHE A 190 19.53 6.68 23.59
C PHE A 190 20.03 5.94 22.37
N THR A 191 19.58 6.34 21.18
CA THR A 191 20.05 5.79 19.91
C THR A 191 20.43 6.94 18.98
N ALA A 192 21.53 6.77 18.27
CA ALA A 192 21.93 7.67 17.19
C ALA A 192 22.25 6.81 15.97
N ARG A 193 21.71 7.19 14.81
CA ARG A 193 21.97 6.56 13.53
C ARG A 193 22.36 7.60 12.49
N TYR A 194 23.39 7.30 11.72
CA TYR A 194 23.91 8.14 10.66
C TYR A 194 23.92 7.31 9.39
N ASP A 195 22.97 7.60 8.49
CA ASP A 195 22.68 6.83 7.29
C ASP A 195 23.07 7.58 6.04
N GLY A 196 23.80 6.92 5.13
CA GLY A 196 24.17 7.45 3.83
C GLY A 196 23.53 6.64 2.70
N SER A 197 22.79 7.30 1.81
CA SER A 197 22.09 6.70 0.69
C SER A 197 22.64 7.14 -0.65
N SER A 198 22.82 6.19 -1.59
CA SER A 198 23.18 6.48 -2.97
C SER A 198 22.07 7.14 -3.79
N ARG A 199 20.85 7.27 -3.25
CA ARG A 199 19.71 7.92 -3.92
C ARG A 199 19.82 9.44 -3.96
N PHE A 200 20.75 10.01 -3.21
CA PHE A 200 20.99 11.45 -3.12
C PHE A 200 22.36 11.83 -3.67
N ALA A 201 22.47 13.07 -4.13
CA ALA A 201 23.71 13.64 -4.64
C ALA A 201 24.79 13.77 -3.55
N ASP A 202 26.03 14.00 -3.97
CA ASP A 202 27.11 14.30 -3.03
C ASP A 202 26.77 15.54 -2.21
N GLY A 203 26.99 15.46 -0.90
CA GLY A 203 26.61 16.51 0.04
C GLY A 203 25.20 16.32 0.66
N GLN A 204 24.29 15.60 0.02
CA GLN A 204 22.92 15.36 0.50
C GLN A 204 22.68 13.90 0.97
N ARG A 205 23.68 13.02 0.81
CA ARG A 205 23.56 11.59 1.07
C ARG A 205 23.27 11.23 2.51
N TRP A 206 23.77 12.02 3.46
CA TRP A 206 23.83 11.62 4.85
C TRP A 206 22.73 12.26 5.69
N GLY A 207 21.99 11.41 6.41
CA GLY A 207 20.98 11.81 7.39
C GLY A 207 21.37 11.39 8.80
N PHE A 208 21.08 12.25 9.80
CA PHE A 208 21.28 11.95 11.21
C PHE A 208 19.95 11.79 11.93
N PHE A 209 19.78 10.63 12.57
CA PHE A 209 18.52 10.18 13.16
C PHE A 209 18.70 9.79 14.63
N PRO A 210 18.63 10.76 15.56
CA PRO A 210 18.70 10.51 16.99
C PRO A 210 17.35 10.10 17.57
N SER A 211 17.37 9.35 18.67
CA SER A 211 16.20 9.08 19.50
C SER A 211 16.55 8.96 20.98
N ALA A 212 15.58 9.27 21.84
CA ALA A 212 15.68 9.11 23.28
C ALA A 212 14.36 8.56 23.82
N ALA A 213 14.43 7.61 24.73
CA ALA A 213 13.28 7.09 25.44
C ALA A 213 13.57 6.94 26.93
N PHE A 214 12.53 7.18 27.71
CA PHE A 214 12.48 6.96 29.14
C PHE A 214 11.31 6.09 29.50
N ALA A 215 11.51 5.10 30.36
CA ALA A 215 10.41 4.33 30.92
C ALA A 215 10.57 4.19 32.43
N TRP A 216 9.46 4.38 33.15
CA TRP A 216 9.39 4.22 34.58
C TRP A 216 8.45 3.08 34.95
N ARG A 217 8.99 2.04 35.56
CA ARG A 217 8.25 0.90 36.09
C ARG A 217 7.68 1.25 37.45
N VAL A 218 6.53 1.90 37.44
CA VAL A 218 5.88 2.43 38.66
C VAL A 218 5.44 1.30 39.58
N LYS A 219 5.07 0.14 39.04
CA LYS A 219 4.71 -1.07 39.80
C LYS A 219 5.80 -1.50 40.80
N ASP A 220 7.06 -1.30 40.42
CA ASP A 220 8.20 -1.74 41.24
C ASP A 220 8.57 -0.75 42.38
N GLU A 221 7.84 0.37 42.48
CA GLU A 221 8.02 1.33 43.57
C GLU A 221 7.42 0.82 44.89
N ALA A 222 8.03 1.23 46.00
CA ALA A 222 7.66 0.78 47.35
C ALA A 222 6.19 0.99 47.69
N PHE A 223 5.57 2.05 47.17
CA PHE A 223 4.16 2.37 47.42
C PHE A 223 3.16 1.53 46.62
N LEU A 224 3.61 0.84 45.54
CA LEU A 224 2.74 0.05 44.66
C LEU A 224 3.13 -1.43 44.60
N LYS A 225 4.35 -1.76 45.03
CA LYS A 225 4.93 -3.11 44.91
C LYS A 225 4.03 -4.21 45.46
N ASP A 226 3.43 -3.96 46.65
CA ASP A 226 2.65 -4.95 47.38
C ASP A 226 1.14 -4.90 47.07
N VAL A 227 0.73 -4.16 46.04
CA VAL A 227 -0.68 -4.10 45.58
C VAL A 227 -0.92 -5.22 44.56
N ASP A 228 -1.47 -6.34 45.01
CA ASP A 228 -1.69 -7.54 44.18
C ASP A 228 -2.63 -7.31 43.00
N ALA A 229 -3.59 -6.37 43.12
CA ALA A 229 -4.50 -6.07 42.01
C ALA A 229 -3.81 -5.47 40.80
N VAL A 230 -2.66 -4.82 40.95
CA VAL A 230 -1.84 -4.24 39.89
C VAL A 230 -0.66 -5.13 39.63
N SER A 231 -0.63 -5.76 38.47
CA SER A 231 0.47 -6.65 38.07
C SER A 231 1.60 -5.93 37.31
N ASP A 232 1.25 -4.85 36.63
CA ASP A 232 2.18 -3.98 35.89
C ASP A 232 1.65 -2.56 35.84
N LEU A 233 2.55 -1.59 35.96
CA LEU A 233 2.27 -0.18 35.68
C LEU A 233 3.57 0.47 35.24
N LYS A 234 3.62 0.88 33.96
CA LYS A 234 4.80 1.49 33.36
C LYS A 234 4.41 2.72 32.55
N LEU A 235 5.08 3.82 32.82
CA LEU A 235 4.99 5.05 32.02
C LEU A 235 6.14 5.10 31.04
N ARG A 236 5.86 5.55 29.81
CA ARG A 236 6.84 5.65 28.72
C ARG A 236 6.80 7.05 28.10
N LEU A 237 7.96 7.62 27.87
CA LEU A 237 8.13 8.85 27.10
C LEU A 237 9.19 8.58 26.02
N GLY A 238 8.87 8.88 24.78
CA GLY A 238 9.75 8.70 23.65
C GLY A 238 9.81 9.92 22.76
N TRP A 239 10.98 10.20 22.24
CA TRP A 239 11.22 11.14 21.18
C TRP A 239 12.20 10.55 20.18
N GLY A 240 11.97 10.78 18.89
CA GLY A 240 12.90 10.33 17.87
C GLY A 240 12.67 10.95 16.51
N LYS A 241 13.75 10.99 15.74
CA LYS A 241 13.75 11.41 14.34
C LYS A 241 14.05 10.22 13.45
N THR A 242 13.26 10.03 12.38
CA THR A 242 13.45 8.98 11.37
C THR A 242 13.53 9.61 9.99
N GLY A 243 14.23 8.94 9.06
CA GLY A 243 14.40 9.39 7.69
C GLY A 243 13.72 8.46 6.69
N GLN A 244 13.23 9.02 5.59
CA GLN A 244 12.74 8.31 4.42
C GLN A 244 13.58 8.72 3.20
N GLN A 245 14.03 7.73 2.43
CA GLN A 245 14.88 7.93 1.26
C GLN A 245 14.27 7.40 -0.04
N ASP A 246 13.09 6.75 0.01
CA ASP A 246 12.56 6.05 -1.16
C ASP A 246 11.99 7.04 -2.18
N THR A 247 12.82 7.41 -3.13
CA THR A 247 12.49 8.26 -4.27
C THR A 247 12.08 7.45 -5.51
N GLY A 248 12.14 6.10 -5.43
CA GLY A 248 11.91 5.21 -6.58
C GLY A 248 13.11 5.11 -7.52
N LYS A 249 13.77 6.21 -7.83
CA LYS A 249 14.97 6.29 -8.70
C LYS A 249 15.91 7.40 -8.25
N GLU A 250 17.06 7.50 -8.89
CA GLU A 250 18.03 8.59 -8.68
C GLU A 250 17.60 9.81 -9.48
N TYR A 251 17.17 10.90 -8.79
CA TYR A 251 16.71 12.13 -9.43
C TYR A 251 17.78 13.21 -9.54
N TYR A 252 18.98 12.99 -9.00
CA TYR A 252 20.09 13.93 -9.08
C TYR A 252 20.94 13.75 -10.34
N THR A 253 20.71 12.70 -11.13
CA THR A 253 21.46 12.41 -12.36
C THR A 253 20.73 13.01 -13.56
N ALA A 254 21.41 13.82 -14.34
CA ALA A 254 20.89 14.33 -15.59
C ALA A 254 20.72 13.20 -16.61
N ILE A 255 19.49 12.94 -17.01
CA ILE A 255 19.13 11.92 -18.00
C ILE A 255 18.52 12.61 -19.21
N TYR A 256 18.86 12.12 -20.40
CA TYR A 256 18.31 12.62 -21.66
C TYR A 256 17.34 11.60 -22.26
N LYS A 257 16.15 12.05 -22.61
CA LYS A 257 15.18 11.29 -23.37
C LYS A 257 15.41 11.55 -24.86
N VAL A 258 15.50 10.52 -25.64
CA VAL A 258 15.59 10.61 -27.10
C VAL A 258 14.16 10.62 -27.65
N SER A 259 13.77 11.65 -28.37
CA SER A 259 12.51 11.69 -29.09
C SER A 259 12.70 11.12 -30.49
N THR A 260 11.98 10.04 -30.78
CA THR A 260 11.91 9.43 -32.13
C THR A 260 10.66 9.86 -32.89
N SER A 261 9.75 10.61 -32.26
CA SER A 261 8.52 11.10 -32.87
C SER A 261 8.82 12.19 -33.92
N GLU A 262 8.23 12.09 -35.08
CA GLU A 262 8.35 13.10 -36.14
C GLU A 262 7.87 14.49 -35.69
N ASN A 263 6.89 14.54 -34.83
CA ASN A 263 6.34 15.78 -34.25
C ASN A 263 7.30 16.48 -33.25
N HIS A 264 8.32 15.80 -32.79
CA HIS A 264 9.31 16.30 -31.84
C HIS A 264 10.74 16.35 -32.42
N ARG A 265 10.87 16.29 -33.74
CA ARG A 265 12.17 16.43 -34.41
C ARG A 265 12.41 17.89 -34.75
N TYR A 266 13.56 18.41 -34.38
CA TYR A 266 14.01 19.70 -34.85
C TYR A 266 14.59 19.54 -36.26
N PRO A 267 14.12 20.28 -37.25
CA PRO A 267 14.72 20.25 -38.60
C PRO A 267 16.10 20.93 -38.54
N VAL A 268 17.15 20.12 -38.47
CA VAL A 268 18.54 20.61 -38.58
C VAL A 268 18.95 20.51 -40.03
N GLY A 269 18.43 21.41 -40.88
CA GLY A 269 18.65 21.45 -42.31
C GLY A 269 17.52 20.88 -43.16
N PRO A 270 17.52 21.15 -44.49
CA PRO A 270 16.35 20.95 -45.32
C PRO A 270 15.98 19.46 -45.59
N ASN A 271 16.83 18.50 -45.24
CA ASN A 271 16.60 17.09 -45.52
C ASN A 271 16.91 16.12 -44.36
N ASN A 272 17.16 16.59 -43.15
CA ASN A 272 17.48 15.70 -42.05
C ASN A 272 16.84 16.19 -40.74
N PRO A 273 15.68 15.61 -40.31
CA PRO A 273 15.15 15.85 -39.00
C PRO A 273 16.10 15.27 -37.96
N GLY A 274 16.88 16.11 -37.29
CA GLY A 274 17.78 15.68 -36.23
C GLY A 274 17.04 15.04 -35.08
N THR A 275 17.66 14.05 -34.45
CA THR A 275 17.17 13.46 -33.21
C THR A 275 17.25 14.50 -32.10
N LEU A 276 16.13 14.81 -31.45
CA LEU A 276 16.11 15.72 -30.32
C LEU A 276 16.41 14.95 -29.03
N TYR A 277 17.44 15.39 -28.33
CA TYR A 277 17.72 14.96 -26.97
C TYR A 277 17.05 15.94 -26.00
N GLN A 278 16.03 15.45 -25.29
CA GLN A 278 15.33 16.25 -24.29
C GLN A 278 15.90 15.92 -22.92
N PRO A 279 16.52 16.87 -22.20
CA PRO A 279 16.93 16.64 -20.83
C PRO A 279 15.69 16.46 -19.94
N LEU A 280 15.73 15.45 -19.09
CA LEU A 280 14.72 15.29 -18.04
C LEU A 280 15.11 16.16 -16.83
N PRO A 281 14.15 16.65 -16.06
CA PRO A 281 14.42 17.38 -14.84
C PRO A 281 15.22 16.54 -13.84
N TYR A 282 16.20 17.14 -13.21
CA TYR A 282 16.96 16.53 -12.12
C TYR A 282 17.06 17.51 -10.96
N ASN A 283 17.30 16.98 -9.77
CA ASN A 283 17.42 17.76 -8.54
C ASN A 283 18.57 17.20 -7.69
N ASP A 284 19.65 17.92 -7.62
CA ASP A 284 20.85 17.59 -6.85
C ASP A 284 20.77 18.07 -5.38
N ASP A 285 19.80 18.91 -5.05
CA ASP A 285 19.51 19.34 -3.68
C ASP A 285 18.58 18.38 -2.91
N LEU A 286 18.11 17.29 -3.58
CA LEU A 286 17.20 16.34 -2.97
C LEU A 286 17.83 15.64 -1.77
N THR A 287 17.15 15.68 -0.63
CA THR A 287 17.61 15.10 0.63
C THR A 287 16.53 14.26 1.32
N TRP A 288 16.85 13.74 2.49
CA TRP A 288 15.99 12.90 3.29
C TRP A 288 14.70 13.61 3.72
N GLU A 289 13.56 12.97 3.49
CA GLU A 289 12.34 13.30 4.20
C GLU A 289 12.49 12.89 5.67
N THR A 290 12.09 13.73 6.60
CA THR A 290 12.29 13.47 8.03
C THR A 290 10.99 13.53 8.82
N THR A 291 10.80 12.56 9.71
CA THR A 291 9.68 12.52 10.65
C THR A 291 10.18 12.61 12.07
N THR A 292 9.73 13.60 12.82
CA THR A 292 9.95 13.76 14.25
C THR A 292 8.71 13.27 15.00
N THR A 293 8.91 12.36 15.95
CA THR A 293 7.82 11.75 16.74
C THR A 293 8.04 11.98 18.22
N TRP A 294 6.98 12.41 18.90
CA TRP A 294 6.82 12.39 20.36
C TRP A 294 5.77 11.34 20.71
N ASN A 295 6.06 10.52 21.69
CA ASN A 295 5.14 9.49 22.19
C ASN A 295 5.09 9.49 23.70
N LEU A 296 3.87 9.44 24.27
CA LEU A 296 3.60 9.20 25.67
C LEU A 296 2.80 7.92 25.79
N GLY A 297 3.30 6.96 26.55
CA GLY A 297 2.67 5.65 26.71
C GLY A 297 2.43 5.25 28.16
N LEU A 298 1.41 4.44 28.35
CA LEU A 298 1.05 3.80 29.62
C LEU A 298 0.80 2.31 29.36
N ASP A 299 1.56 1.45 30.05
CA ASP A 299 1.29 0.01 30.11
C ASP A 299 0.71 -0.30 31.49
N TYR A 300 -0.44 -0.96 31.53
CA TYR A 300 -1.15 -1.30 32.75
C TYR A 300 -1.62 -2.74 32.72
N GLY A 301 -1.27 -3.50 33.75
CA GLY A 301 -1.66 -4.90 33.92
C GLY A 301 -2.37 -5.13 35.26
N MET A 302 -3.40 -5.94 35.26
CA MET A 302 -4.16 -6.33 36.45
C MET A 302 -4.32 -7.85 36.54
N PHE A 303 -4.49 -8.33 37.78
CA PHE A 303 -4.87 -9.72 38.07
C PHE A 303 -3.91 -10.73 37.43
N ASP A 304 -2.60 -10.61 37.67
CA ASP A 304 -1.55 -11.45 37.06
C ASP A 304 -1.60 -11.45 35.52
N GLN A 305 -1.68 -10.22 34.94
CA GLN A 305 -1.75 -10.01 33.50
C GLN A 305 -3.00 -10.63 32.83
N ARG A 306 -4.06 -10.89 33.58
CA ARG A 306 -5.33 -11.34 33.01
C ARG A 306 -6.09 -10.23 32.31
N LEU A 307 -5.83 -8.98 32.69
CA LEU A 307 -6.27 -7.78 31.99
C LEU A 307 -5.07 -6.88 31.75
N THR A 308 -4.81 -6.53 30.48
CA THR A 308 -3.75 -5.61 30.09
C THR A 308 -4.29 -4.48 29.24
N LEU A 309 -3.84 -3.27 29.51
CA LEU A 309 -4.15 -2.05 28.79
C LEU A 309 -2.85 -1.38 28.37
N ASN A 310 -2.71 -1.07 27.06
CA ASN A 310 -1.70 -0.18 26.55
C ASN A 310 -2.38 1.05 25.97
N LEU A 311 -1.92 2.21 26.39
CA LEU A 311 -2.39 3.51 25.91
C LEU A 311 -1.20 4.29 25.40
N ASP A 312 -1.27 4.76 24.16
CA ASP A 312 -0.25 5.59 23.55
C ASP A 312 -0.88 6.86 22.96
N ALA A 313 -0.26 8.01 23.22
CA ALA A 313 -0.60 9.27 22.60
C ALA A 313 0.64 9.77 21.85
N TYR A 314 0.48 10.20 20.60
CA TYR A 314 1.59 10.63 19.77
C TYR A 314 1.31 11.92 19.01
N TYR A 315 2.40 12.61 18.74
CA TYR A 315 2.50 13.72 17.80
C TYR A 315 3.65 13.42 16.83
N ARG A 316 3.35 13.41 15.54
CA ARG A 316 4.31 13.22 14.46
C ARG A 316 4.28 14.42 13.53
N GLU A 317 5.44 14.92 13.19
CA GLU A 317 5.62 15.96 12.18
C GLU A 317 6.60 15.46 11.13
N THR A 318 6.17 15.43 9.88
CA THR A 318 7.00 15.09 8.74
C THR A 318 7.28 16.36 7.96
N THR A 319 8.55 16.62 7.73
CA THR A 319 9.07 17.76 6.95
C THR A 319 9.85 17.23 5.75
N ASP A 320 10.06 18.11 4.80
CA ASP A 320 10.83 17.79 3.59
C ASP A 320 10.25 16.60 2.82
N LEU A 321 8.90 16.52 2.73
CA LEU A 321 8.17 15.46 2.04
C LEU A 321 8.71 15.26 0.62
N LEU A 322 9.09 14.04 0.30
CA LEU A 322 9.49 13.63 -1.05
C LEU A 322 8.23 13.55 -1.93
N SER A 323 8.07 14.52 -2.80
CA SER A 323 6.90 14.62 -3.67
C SER A 323 7.28 15.14 -5.05
N THR A 324 6.40 14.89 -6.03
CA THR A 324 6.58 15.31 -7.41
C THR A 324 5.48 16.34 -7.78
N PRO A 325 5.56 17.58 -7.27
CA PRO A 325 4.58 18.60 -7.61
C PRO A 325 4.67 19.00 -9.08
N THR A 326 3.56 19.46 -9.64
CA THR A 326 3.54 20.12 -10.93
C THR A 326 4.25 21.47 -10.82
N ILE A 327 5.33 21.65 -11.57
CA ILE A 327 6.06 22.90 -11.68
C ILE A 327 5.51 23.77 -12.83
N PRO A 328 5.65 25.09 -12.80
CA PRO A 328 5.19 25.98 -13.87
C PRO A 328 5.78 25.59 -15.22
N ALA A 329 4.93 25.64 -16.26
CA ALA A 329 5.37 25.39 -17.64
C ALA A 329 6.44 26.39 -18.05
N GLY A 330 7.48 25.91 -18.75
CA GLY A 330 8.59 26.73 -19.23
C GLY A 330 9.78 26.82 -18.26
N GLN A 331 9.66 26.34 -17.04
CA GLN A 331 10.80 26.23 -16.12
C GLN A 331 11.70 25.04 -16.43
N ASN A 332 11.11 23.97 -16.99
CA ASN A 332 11.84 22.76 -17.37
C ASN A 332 11.15 22.10 -18.57
N PHE A 333 11.81 21.11 -19.18
CA PHE A 333 11.27 20.32 -20.29
C PHE A 333 10.19 19.31 -19.87
N ASP A 334 9.97 19.13 -18.57
CA ASP A 334 8.88 18.34 -17.99
C ASP A 334 8.20 19.17 -16.91
N ASN A 335 6.93 18.92 -16.66
CA ASN A 335 6.14 19.64 -15.66
C ASN A 335 6.22 19.03 -14.26
N ALA A 336 7.00 17.98 -14.08
CA ALA A 336 7.11 17.28 -12.82
C ALA A 336 8.58 17.12 -12.41
N LEU A 337 8.89 17.47 -11.16
CA LEU A 337 10.22 17.34 -10.58
C LEU A 337 10.09 16.80 -9.16
N MET A 338 10.89 15.80 -8.79
CA MET A 338 10.98 15.32 -7.40
C MET A 338 11.67 16.38 -6.54
N LEU A 339 10.99 16.79 -5.49
CA LEU A 339 11.45 17.84 -4.57
C LEU A 339 11.18 17.41 -3.12
N ASN A 340 11.95 17.99 -2.20
CA ASN A 340 11.57 18.03 -0.78
C ASN A 340 10.57 19.18 -0.60
N ALA A 341 9.27 18.86 -0.65
CA ALA A 341 8.24 19.88 -0.81
C ALA A 341 7.00 19.57 0.01
N GLY A 342 6.90 20.26 1.12
CA GLY A 342 5.75 20.16 1.99
C GLY A 342 6.04 19.56 3.36
N SER A 343 5.04 19.65 4.19
CA SER A 343 5.04 19.11 5.55
C SER A 343 3.63 18.67 5.95
N LEU A 344 3.56 17.71 6.84
CA LEU A 344 2.32 17.24 7.42
C LEU A 344 2.51 16.84 8.88
N LYS A 345 1.43 16.84 9.63
CA LYS A 345 1.41 16.33 11.00
C LYS A 345 0.33 15.26 11.19
N ASN A 346 0.62 14.34 12.08
CA ASN A 346 -0.33 13.33 12.57
C ASN A 346 -0.36 13.38 14.09
N THR A 347 -1.55 13.49 14.64
CA THR A 347 -1.76 13.46 16.09
C THR A 347 -2.78 12.38 16.39
N GLY A 348 -2.45 11.49 17.32
CA GLY A 348 -3.33 10.36 17.58
C GLY A 348 -3.22 9.76 18.97
N VAL A 349 -4.18 8.87 19.24
CA VAL A 349 -4.25 8.05 20.45
C VAL A 349 -4.52 6.61 20.01
N GLU A 350 -3.80 5.68 20.61
CA GLU A 350 -3.95 4.24 20.40
C GLU A 350 -4.24 3.56 21.73
N ILE A 351 -5.20 2.64 21.73
CA ILE A 351 -5.61 1.86 22.89
C ILE A 351 -5.58 0.40 22.49
N ALA A 352 -4.83 -0.41 23.22
CA ALA A 352 -4.89 -1.86 23.11
C ALA A 352 -5.31 -2.47 24.45
N LEU A 353 -6.35 -3.28 24.41
CA LEU A 353 -6.91 -3.98 25.58
C LEU A 353 -6.89 -5.48 25.29
N SER A 354 -6.32 -6.25 26.22
CA SER A 354 -6.40 -7.71 26.17
C SER A 354 -6.88 -8.25 27.51
N GLY A 355 -7.78 -9.24 27.45
CA GLY A 355 -8.37 -9.83 28.65
C GLY A 355 -8.53 -11.33 28.53
N LYS A 356 -8.28 -12.04 29.65
CA LYS A 356 -8.52 -13.50 29.81
C LYS A 356 -9.55 -13.70 30.92
N PRO A 357 -10.86 -13.38 30.66
CA PRO A 357 -11.90 -13.43 31.67
C PRO A 357 -12.12 -14.82 32.24
N VAL A 358 -11.90 -15.85 31.45
CA VAL A 358 -12.05 -17.24 31.88
C VAL A 358 -10.78 -18.03 31.55
N GLN A 359 -10.18 -18.59 32.58
CA GLN A 359 -9.04 -19.48 32.47
C GLN A 359 -9.18 -20.58 33.54
N THR A 360 -9.73 -21.71 33.13
CA THR A 360 -9.94 -22.89 33.96
C THR A 360 -9.32 -24.10 33.28
N LYS A 361 -9.42 -25.27 33.88
CA LYS A 361 -8.93 -26.52 33.28
C LYS A 361 -9.59 -26.83 31.94
N ASP A 362 -10.91 -26.54 31.81
CA ASP A 362 -11.70 -26.89 30.63
C ASP A 362 -11.99 -25.72 29.71
N TRP A 363 -12.01 -24.49 30.24
CA TRP A 363 -12.35 -23.28 29.51
C TRP A 363 -11.21 -22.27 29.48
N PHE A 364 -10.95 -21.75 28.31
CA PHE A 364 -10.09 -20.61 28.08
C PHE A 364 -10.81 -19.61 27.18
N VAL A 365 -10.90 -18.35 27.62
CA VAL A 365 -11.46 -17.25 26.83
C VAL A 365 -10.47 -16.10 26.83
N GLU A 366 -10.12 -15.63 25.65
CA GLU A 366 -9.26 -14.48 25.42
C GLU A 366 -9.94 -13.50 24.47
N LEU A 367 -9.93 -12.24 24.85
CA LEU A 367 -10.49 -11.12 24.09
C LEU A 367 -9.36 -10.11 23.89
N GLY A 368 -9.19 -9.66 22.67
CA GLY A 368 -8.26 -8.57 22.34
C GLY A 368 -8.98 -7.49 21.53
N MET A 369 -8.67 -6.24 21.82
CA MET A 369 -9.19 -5.09 21.10
C MET A 369 -8.10 -4.06 20.96
N ASN A 370 -7.99 -3.47 19.77
CA ASN A 370 -7.20 -2.27 19.53
C ASN A 370 -8.05 -1.22 18.82
N ILE A 371 -7.88 0.02 19.21
CA ILE A 371 -8.53 1.18 18.60
C ILE A 371 -7.49 2.27 18.45
N ALA A 372 -7.42 2.88 17.28
CA ALA A 372 -6.58 4.02 17.01
C ALA A 372 -7.41 5.17 16.45
N TYR A 373 -7.15 6.36 16.97
CA TYR A 373 -7.59 7.61 16.39
C TYR A 373 -6.39 8.37 15.84
N ASN A 374 -6.46 8.82 14.60
CA ASN A 374 -5.42 9.63 13.98
C ASN A 374 -6.04 10.83 13.26
N LYS A 375 -5.54 12.02 13.54
CA LYS A 375 -5.83 13.25 12.80
C LYS A 375 -4.62 13.58 11.93
N ASN A 376 -4.81 13.51 10.62
CA ASN A 376 -3.83 13.95 9.63
C ASN A 376 -4.12 15.40 9.21
N GLU A 377 -3.08 16.23 9.03
CA GLU A 377 -3.22 17.63 8.60
C GLU A 377 -1.96 18.05 7.83
N ILE A 378 -2.15 18.62 6.65
CA ILE A 378 -1.08 19.23 5.86
C ILE A 378 -0.72 20.57 6.49
N THR A 379 0.56 20.79 6.78
CA THR A 379 1.07 22.01 7.41
C THR A 379 1.79 22.94 6.44
N GLY A 380 2.27 22.42 5.31
CA GLY A 380 2.92 23.21 4.27
C GLY A 380 2.95 22.49 2.94
N LEU A 381 3.00 23.23 1.84
CA LEU A 381 3.10 22.73 0.47
C LEU A 381 4.18 23.48 -0.32
N TYR A 382 4.58 22.89 -1.43
CA TYR A 382 5.63 23.44 -2.31
C TYR A 382 5.39 24.91 -2.70
N GLY A 383 6.46 25.71 -2.59
CA GLY A 383 6.45 27.11 -3.03
C GLY A 383 5.52 28.02 -2.22
N GLY A 384 5.12 27.62 -0.99
CA GLY A 384 4.20 28.38 -0.16
C GLY A 384 2.76 28.39 -0.70
N ARG A 385 2.40 27.45 -1.58
CA ARG A 385 1.04 27.29 -2.09
C ARG A 385 0.12 26.78 -0.99
N ASP A 386 -1.12 27.22 -1.01
CA ASP A 386 -2.14 26.73 -0.09
C ASP A 386 -2.79 25.44 -0.58
N VAL A 387 -2.74 25.15 -1.89
CA VAL A 387 -3.42 24.03 -2.54
C VAL A 387 -2.60 23.47 -3.70
N ILE A 388 -2.52 22.13 -3.79
CA ILE A 388 -2.00 21.41 -4.96
C ILE A 388 -2.89 20.19 -5.28
N GLU A 389 -2.84 19.71 -6.53
CA GLU A 389 -3.53 18.51 -6.96
C GLU A 389 -3.00 17.26 -6.23
N ALA A 390 -3.92 16.34 -5.84
CA ALA A 390 -3.57 15.08 -5.18
C ALA A 390 -3.69 13.84 -6.10
N GLY A 391 -3.96 14.03 -7.40
CA GLY A 391 -3.84 13.02 -8.45
C GLY A 391 -5.07 12.17 -8.76
N MET A 392 -6.16 12.21 -7.97
CA MET A 392 -7.37 11.46 -8.29
C MET A 392 -8.22 12.19 -9.33
N LYS A 393 -8.47 11.52 -10.46
CA LYS A 393 -9.23 12.08 -11.58
C LYS A 393 -10.48 11.25 -11.87
N VAL A 394 -11.53 11.92 -12.36
CA VAL A 394 -12.82 11.33 -12.72
C VAL A 394 -13.39 11.94 -13.99
N GLY A 395 -14.42 11.32 -14.57
CA GLY A 395 -15.07 11.80 -15.79
C GLY A 395 -14.07 11.95 -16.94
N THR A 396 -14.02 13.13 -17.53
CA THR A 396 -13.09 13.49 -18.60
C THR A 396 -11.77 14.01 -18.04
N ASP A 397 -11.13 13.23 -17.19
CA ASP A 397 -9.82 13.51 -16.59
C ASP A 397 -9.78 14.69 -15.60
N GLN A 398 -10.95 15.00 -14.99
CA GLN A 398 -11.10 16.08 -14.03
C GLN A 398 -10.59 15.72 -12.64
N GLN A 399 -9.75 16.58 -12.06
CA GLN A 399 -9.21 16.41 -10.72
C GLN A 399 -10.26 16.62 -9.63
N ILE A 400 -10.38 15.71 -8.65
CA ILE A 400 -11.33 15.81 -7.53
C ILE A 400 -10.71 15.68 -6.15
N THR A 401 -9.43 15.38 -6.03
CA THR A 401 -8.74 15.39 -4.74
C THR A 401 -7.60 16.39 -4.74
N TYR A 402 -7.46 17.07 -3.61
CA TYR A 402 -6.46 18.11 -3.43
C TYR A 402 -5.77 17.95 -2.07
N HIS A 403 -4.53 18.36 -2.02
CA HIS A 403 -3.81 18.66 -0.80
C HIS A 403 -3.98 20.14 -0.49
N LYS A 404 -4.56 20.46 0.66
CA LYS A 404 -4.75 21.83 1.13
C LYS A 404 -4.18 22.00 2.52
N VAL A 405 -3.46 23.09 2.74
CA VAL A 405 -2.95 23.45 4.07
C VAL A 405 -4.12 23.58 5.07
N GLY A 406 -3.94 22.97 6.25
CA GLY A 406 -4.96 22.90 7.30
C GLY A 406 -5.99 21.77 7.15
N LEU A 407 -5.96 21.01 6.05
CA LEU A 407 -6.85 19.88 5.82
C LEU A 407 -6.08 18.55 5.76
N PRO A 408 -6.77 17.41 5.93
CA PRO A 408 -6.18 16.10 5.68
C PRO A 408 -5.72 15.95 4.22
N ALA A 409 -4.68 15.14 4.00
CA ALA A 409 -4.23 14.78 2.68
C ALA A 409 -5.37 14.10 1.87
N ASN A 410 -5.39 14.32 0.56
CA ASN A 410 -6.38 13.74 -0.36
C ASN A 410 -7.83 14.12 0.01
N SER A 411 -8.06 15.39 0.34
CA SER A 411 -9.41 15.90 0.57
C SER A 411 -10.17 16.06 -0.76
N PHE A 412 -11.41 15.59 -0.80
CA PHE A 412 -12.27 15.74 -1.98
C PHE A 412 -12.69 17.20 -2.16
N TRP A 413 -12.59 17.70 -3.38
CA TRP A 413 -13.02 19.04 -3.79
C TRP A 413 -14.06 18.91 -4.90
N VAL A 414 -15.34 19.06 -4.53
CA VAL A 414 -16.49 18.64 -5.32
C VAL A 414 -17.62 19.65 -5.23
N TYR A 415 -18.57 19.58 -6.17
CA TYR A 415 -19.84 20.33 -6.08
C TYR A 415 -20.75 19.68 -5.03
N GLN A 416 -21.51 20.51 -4.34
CA GLN A 416 -22.58 20.05 -3.46
C GLN A 416 -23.82 19.76 -4.29
N GLN A 417 -24.28 18.50 -4.28
CA GLN A 417 -25.46 18.06 -5.01
C GLN A 417 -26.74 18.62 -4.38
N VAL A 418 -27.70 19.09 -5.21
CA VAL A 418 -29.06 19.46 -4.79
C VAL A 418 -29.96 18.23 -4.90
N TYR A 419 -30.87 18.07 -3.93
CA TYR A 419 -31.81 16.95 -3.86
C TYR A 419 -33.25 17.45 -3.86
N ASP A 420 -34.18 16.66 -4.43
CA ASP A 420 -35.61 16.88 -4.31
C ASP A 420 -36.14 16.49 -2.92
N GLU A 421 -37.45 16.76 -2.68
CA GLU A 421 -38.10 16.44 -1.39
C GLU A 421 -38.09 14.92 -1.06
N SER A 422 -37.92 14.08 -2.05
CA SER A 422 -37.81 12.61 -1.87
C SER A 422 -36.38 12.15 -1.63
N GLY A 423 -35.38 13.05 -1.60
CA GLY A 423 -33.97 12.76 -1.41
C GLY A 423 -33.27 12.25 -2.66
N ARG A 424 -33.84 12.46 -3.88
CA ARG A 424 -33.20 12.10 -5.14
C ARG A 424 -32.38 13.30 -5.65
N PRO A 425 -31.18 13.07 -6.21
CA PRO A 425 -30.38 14.16 -6.76
C PRO A 425 -31.06 14.75 -8.02
N ILE A 426 -31.07 16.06 -8.10
CA ILE A 426 -31.60 16.78 -9.28
C ILE A 426 -30.45 16.97 -10.27
N MET A 427 -30.60 16.46 -11.49
CA MET A 427 -29.59 16.51 -12.53
C MET A 427 -29.20 17.96 -12.85
N GLY A 428 -27.86 18.21 -12.87
CA GLY A 428 -27.29 19.51 -13.25
C GLY A 428 -27.51 20.63 -12.24
N CYS A 429 -28.15 20.34 -11.09
CA CYS A 429 -28.38 21.33 -10.05
C CYS A 429 -27.37 21.15 -8.92
N TYR A 430 -26.57 22.18 -8.70
CA TYR A 430 -25.57 22.24 -7.64
C TYR A 430 -25.83 23.48 -6.78
N VAL A 431 -25.34 23.46 -5.57
CA VAL A 431 -25.49 24.60 -4.67
C VAL A 431 -24.51 25.69 -5.09
N ASP A 432 -25.05 26.87 -5.39
CA ASP A 432 -24.29 28.12 -5.55
C ASP A 432 -23.80 28.55 -4.17
N ARG A 433 -22.52 28.28 -3.90
CA ARG A 433 -21.92 28.45 -2.54
C ARG A 433 -21.41 29.88 -2.35
N ASN A 434 -21.03 30.56 -3.41
CA ASN A 434 -20.55 31.94 -3.35
C ASN A 434 -21.70 32.96 -3.57
N ALA A 435 -22.88 32.46 -3.95
CA ALA A 435 -24.12 33.24 -4.21
C ALA A 435 -23.93 34.32 -5.30
N ASP A 436 -23.18 34.02 -6.36
CA ASP A 436 -22.96 34.92 -7.49
C ASP A 436 -23.96 34.70 -8.65
N GLY A 437 -24.82 33.67 -8.55
CA GLY A 437 -25.84 33.31 -9.53
C GLY A 437 -25.32 32.46 -10.69
N SER A 438 -24.08 32.02 -10.66
CA SER A 438 -23.44 31.12 -11.65
C SER A 438 -22.88 29.89 -10.97
N ILE A 439 -22.96 28.73 -11.61
CA ILE A 439 -22.32 27.51 -11.10
C ILE A 439 -21.01 27.30 -11.83
N ASP A 440 -19.88 27.50 -11.09
CA ASP A 440 -18.54 27.32 -11.62
C ASP A 440 -17.60 26.65 -10.59
N GLU A 441 -16.30 26.64 -10.86
CA GLU A 441 -15.31 26.01 -9.96
C GLU A 441 -15.27 26.62 -8.55
N ASN A 442 -15.72 27.88 -8.38
CA ASN A 442 -15.75 28.56 -7.08
C ASN A 442 -16.84 28.02 -6.15
N ASP A 443 -17.82 27.24 -6.71
CA ASP A 443 -18.86 26.56 -5.93
C ASP A 443 -18.46 25.20 -5.40
N ARG A 444 -17.30 24.71 -5.81
CA ARG A 444 -16.74 23.50 -5.24
C ARG A 444 -16.28 23.74 -3.79
N TYR A 445 -16.34 22.68 -2.99
CA TYR A 445 -15.93 22.75 -1.59
C TYR A 445 -15.16 21.50 -1.17
N TYR A 446 -14.36 21.64 -0.11
CA TYR A 446 -13.68 20.51 0.51
C TYR A 446 -14.69 19.75 1.36
N TYR A 447 -15.04 18.55 0.90
CA TYR A 447 -16.10 17.76 1.53
C TYR A 447 -15.56 16.81 2.60
N LYS A 448 -14.94 15.74 2.21
CA LYS A 448 -14.42 14.66 3.04
C LYS A 448 -13.03 14.27 2.54
N ASN A 449 -12.45 13.23 3.12
CA ASN A 449 -11.17 12.69 2.68
C ASN A 449 -11.17 11.16 2.72
N ILE A 450 -10.14 10.56 2.13
CA ILE A 450 -10.01 9.11 2.03
C ILE A 450 -9.48 8.45 3.31
N ILE A 451 -8.89 9.23 4.21
CA ILE A 451 -8.21 8.72 5.42
C ILE A 451 -9.24 8.48 6.52
N ALA A 452 -9.26 7.26 7.05
CA ALA A 452 -10.07 6.94 8.21
C ALA A 452 -9.46 7.56 9.48
N PRO A 453 -10.18 8.43 10.20
CA PRO A 453 -9.69 8.90 11.49
C PRO A 453 -9.73 7.82 12.57
N TRP A 454 -10.62 6.82 12.47
CA TRP A 454 -10.72 5.72 13.41
C TRP A 454 -10.47 4.39 12.73
N THR A 455 -9.55 3.61 13.28
CA THR A 455 -9.31 2.22 12.88
C THR A 455 -9.28 1.33 14.11
N GLY A 456 -9.59 0.06 13.93
CA GLY A 456 -9.55 -0.87 15.05
C GLY A 456 -9.58 -2.31 14.64
N GLY A 457 -9.26 -3.16 15.60
CA GLY A 457 -9.34 -4.61 15.48
C GLY A 457 -9.93 -5.22 16.75
N PHE A 458 -10.57 -6.33 16.58
CA PHE A 458 -11.06 -7.15 17.67
C PHE A 458 -10.76 -8.61 17.37
N ASN A 459 -10.20 -9.32 18.33
CA ASN A 459 -9.98 -10.75 18.26
C ASN A 459 -10.63 -11.45 19.44
N PHE A 460 -11.15 -12.61 19.14
CA PHE A 460 -11.81 -13.46 20.11
C PHE A 460 -11.30 -14.90 19.97
N LYS A 461 -10.90 -15.50 21.10
CA LYS A 461 -10.49 -16.89 21.15
C LYS A 461 -11.17 -17.57 22.33
N VAL A 462 -11.80 -18.69 22.04
CA VAL A 462 -12.41 -19.57 23.05
C VAL A 462 -11.86 -20.96 22.84
N ALA A 463 -11.45 -21.59 23.93
CA ALA A 463 -11.20 -23.02 23.94
C ALA A 463 -12.05 -23.69 25.01
N TYR A 464 -12.62 -24.82 24.67
CA TYR A 464 -13.36 -25.70 25.58
C TYR A 464 -12.85 -27.12 25.41
N LYS A 465 -12.15 -27.63 26.41
CA LYS A 465 -11.47 -28.93 26.34
C LYS A 465 -10.60 -29.03 25.07
N ASN A 466 -10.98 -29.86 24.14
CA ASN A 466 -10.28 -30.14 22.90
C ASN A 466 -10.68 -29.22 21.74
N TRP A 467 -11.74 -28.43 21.88
CA TRP A 467 -12.22 -27.52 20.85
C TRP A 467 -11.63 -26.13 21.03
N ASP A 468 -11.28 -25.47 19.94
CA ASP A 468 -10.92 -24.06 19.90
C ASP A 468 -11.63 -23.32 18.77
N LEU A 469 -12.08 -22.12 19.05
CA LEU A 469 -12.68 -21.18 18.12
C LEU A 469 -11.90 -19.86 18.19
N GLY A 470 -11.44 -19.38 17.05
CA GLY A 470 -10.79 -18.10 16.92
C GLY A 470 -11.39 -17.26 15.81
N THR A 471 -11.47 -15.94 15.99
CA THR A 471 -11.94 -15.01 14.96
C THR A 471 -11.26 -13.65 15.10
N ASN A 472 -11.06 -12.97 13.95
CA ASN A 472 -10.50 -11.65 13.88
C ASN A 472 -11.41 -10.72 13.08
N PHE A 473 -11.60 -9.52 13.62
CA PHE A 473 -12.35 -8.45 13.01
C PHE A 473 -11.47 -7.23 12.78
N ARG A 474 -11.74 -6.50 11.72
CA ARG A 474 -11.17 -5.17 11.46
C ARG A 474 -12.27 -4.17 11.23
N ALA A 475 -12.02 -2.93 11.65
CA ALA A 475 -12.95 -1.84 11.49
C ALA A 475 -12.22 -0.58 11.01
N SER A 476 -12.90 0.20 10.18
CA SER A 476 -12.47 1.51 9.72
C SER A 476 -13.68 2.42 9.69
N PHE A 477 -13.57 3.61 10.29
CA PHE A 477 -14.68 4.55 10.38
C PHE A 477 -14.26 5.96 10.00
N GLY A 478 -15.11 6.61 9.21
CA GLY A 478 -14.94 8.00 8.80
C GLY A 478 -14.11 8.19 7.54
N ASN A 479 -13.70 7.11 6.87
CA ASN A 479 -13.13 7.17 5.52
C ASN A 479 -14.23 7.28 4.47
N TYR A 480 -13.92 7.95 3.36
CA TYR A 480 -14.80 8.11 2.23
C TYR A 480 -14.12 7.62 0.96
N VAL A 481 -14.91 7.03 0.07
CA VAL A 481 -14.45 6.49 -1.22
C VAL A 481 -15.33 7.06 -2.31
N TYR A 482 -14.71 7.48 -3.39
CA TYR A 482 -15.41 7.84 -4.62
C TYR A 482 -15.83 6.56 -5.36
N ASN A 483 -17.14 6.37 -5.52
CA ASN A 483 -17.69 5.23 -6.24
C ASN A 483 -17.62 5.46 -7.76
N GLY A 484 -16.45 5.15 -8.34
CA GLY A 484 -16.20 5.36 -9.76
C GLY A 484 -16.94 4.40 -10.67
N ILE A 485 -17.35 3.22 -10.17
CA ILE A 485 -18.17 2.28 -10.92
C ILE A 485 -19.59 2.86 -11.09
N GLU A 486 -20.19 3.30 -9.99
CA GLU A 486 -21.52 3.94 -10.03
C GLU A 486 -21.48 5.20 -10.90
N SER A 487 -20.50 6.09 -10.69
CA SER A 487 -20.32 7.30 -11.49
C SER A 487 -20.13 6.98 -12.98
N GLY A 488 -19.29 6.04 -13.34
CA GLY A 488 -19.04 5.67 -14.73
C GLY A 488 -20.23 5.01 -15.43
N LYS A 489 -21.21 4.48 -14.67
CA LYS A 489 -22.38 3.79 -15.20
C LYS A 489 -23.69 4.54 -14.97
N ALA A 490 -23.64 5.74 -14.43
CA ALA A 490 -24.82 6.56 -14.13
C ALA A 490 -25.32 7.39 -15.33
N ASN A 491 -24.62 7.38 -16.45
CA ASN A 491 -24.97 8.16 -17.62
C ASN A 491 -25.96 7.44 -18.54
N SER A 492 -27.07 8.09 -18.90
CA SER A 492 -28.10 7.55 -19.80
C SER A 492 -27.57 7.26 -21.23
N ALA A 493 -26.51 7.94 -21.67
CA ALA A 493 -25.85 7.64 -22.93
C ALA A 493 -25.27 6.23 -23.01
N MET A 494 -25.00 5.61 -21.87
CA MET A 494 -24.55 4.20 -21.82
C MET A 494 -25.65 3.22 -22.25
N LEU A 495 -26.91 3.54 -21.98
CA LEU A 495 -28.06 2.69 -22.40
C LEU A 495 -28.41 2.86 -23.88
N TYR A 496 -28.15 4.04 -24.44
CA TYR A 496 -28.57 4.42 -25.81
C TYR A 496 -27.37 4.71 -26.72
N ASN A 497 -26.27 3.96 -26.49
CA ASN A 497 -25.08 4.13 -27.31
C ASN A 497 -25.25 3.53 -28.72
N SER A 498 -24.46 4.03 -29.68
CA SER A 498 -24.47 3.57 -31.07
C SER A 498 -23.55 2.33 -31.30
N LYS A 499 -22.99 1.74 -30.24
CA LYS A 499 -21.97 0.68 -30.33
C LYS A 499 -22.54 -0.71 -30.68
N GLY A 500 -23.89 -0.83 -30.78
CA GLY A 500 -24.55 -2.08 -31.16
C GLY A 500 -24.65 -3.14 -30.06
N TYR A 501 -24.39 -2.79 -28.80
CA TYR A 501 -24.59 -3.65 -27.63
C TYR A 501 -25.11 -2.85 -26.44
N TYR A 502 -25.72 -3.55 -25.47
CA TYR A 502 -26.17 -2.93 -24.23
C TYR A 502 -25.06 -2.95 -23.18
N GLU A 503 -24.77 -1.81 -22.58
CA GLU A 503 -23.92 -1.73 -21.41
C GLU A 503 -24.75 -1.85 -20.12
N ASN A 504 -24.14 -2.45 -19.08
CA ASN A 504 -24.73 -2.41 -17.75
C ASN A 504 -24.70 -0.98 -17.20
N SER A 505 -25.78 -0.61 -16.56
CA SER A 505 -25.92 0.69 -15.91
C SER A 505 -26.43 0.53 -14.48
N THR A 506 -26.34 1.59 -13.69
CA THR A 506 -26.91 1.60 -12.34
C THR A 506 -28.43 1.61 -12.40
N ALA A 507 -29.11 1.01 -11.42
CA ALA A 507 -30.56 1.00 -11.33
C ALA A 507 -31.16 2.42 -11.28
N ASP A 508 -30.41 3.36 -10.73
CA ASP A 508 -30.84 4.75 -10.55
C ASP A 508 -30.81 5.57 -11.84
N ILE A 509 -30.20 5.07 -12.93
CA ILE A 509 -30.04 5.82 -14.17
C ILE A 509 -31.39 6.27 -14.76
N VAL A 510 -32.42 5.43 -14.62
CA VAL A 510 -33.78 5.73 -15.14
C VAL A 510 -34.41 6.89 -14.37
N SER A 511 -34.15 7.00 -13.09
CA SER A 511 -34.65 8.06 -12.22
C SER A 511 -33.77 9.31 -12.24
N LEU A 512 -32.47 9.18 -12.48
CA LEU A 512 -31.51 10.28 -12.45
C LEU A 512 -31.33 10.94 -13.81
N GLY A 513 -31.40 10.16 -14.90
CA GLY A 513 -31.40 10.70 -16.28
C GLY A 513 -30.17 11.52 -16.66
N TRP A 514 -29.04 11.33 -15.99
CA TRP A 514 -27.82 12.12 -16.22
C TRP A 514 -27.28 11.93 -17.64
N SER A 515 -27.05 13.03 -18.35
CA SER A 515 -26.54 13.04 -19.72
C SER A 515 -25.22 13.79 -19.89
N SER A 516 -24.76 14.50 -18.85
CA SER A 516 -23.52 15.30 -18.84
C SER A 516 -22.52 14.76 -17.85
N TYR A 517 -21.22 14.81 -18.16
CA TYR A 517 -20.14 14.31 -17.28
C TYR A 517 -19.87 15.17 -16.04
N ASN A 518 -20.45 16.37 -15.92
CA ASN A 518 -20.24 17.22 -14.74
C ASN A 518 -20.80 16.61 -13.46
N TYR A 519 -21.79 15.70 -13.55
CA TYR A 519 -22.30 14.97 -12.39
C TYR A 519 -21.20 14.19 -11.65
N ALA A 520 -20.15 13.76 -12.37
CA ALA A 520 -19.02 13.03 -11.78
C ALA A 520 -18.24 13.85 -10.74
N LEU A 521 -18.35 15.17 -10.78
CA LEU A 521 -17.65 16.09 -9.88
C LEU A 521 -18.45 16.43 -8.60
N THR A 522 -19.49 15.66 -8.28
CA THR A 522 -20.35 15.92 -7.13
C THR A 522 -20.02 15.05 -5.91
N ASP A 523 -20.42 15.51 -4.74
CA ASP A 523 -20.32 14.78 -3.48
C ASP A 523 -21.24 13.54 -3.42
N TYR A 524 -22.19 13.39 -4.35
CA TYR A 524 -23.08 12.23 -4.44
C TYR A 524 -22.32 10.90 -4.55
N PHE A 525 -21.23 10.87 -5.31
CA PHE A 525 -20.40 9.67 -5.48
C PHE A 525 -19.32 9.51 -4.42
N VAL A 526 -19.14 10.49 -3.55
CA VAL A 526 -18.22 10.40 -2.41
C VAL A 526 -18.97 9.77 -1.24
N GLN A 527 -18.90 8.46 -1.14
CA GLN A 527 -19.70 7.66 -0.21
C GLN A 527 -18.92 7.30 1.04
N ASN A 528 -19.65 7.21 2.17
CA ASN A 528 -19.08 6.73 3.41
C ASN A 528 -18.68 5.25 3.29
N ALA A 529 -17.41 4.97 3.39
CA ALA A 529 -16.82 3.65 3.26
C ALA A 529 -16.41 3.03 4.61
N SER A 530 -17.01 3.50 5.71
CA SER A 530 -16.84 2.86 7.02
C SER A 530 -17.29 1.41 6.99
N PHE A 531 -16.54 0.54 7.64
CA PHE A 531 -16.85 -0.89 7.66
C PHE A 531 -16.45 -1.58 8.96
N LEU A 532 -17.09 -2.70 9.23
CA LEU A 532 -16.66 -3.76 10.13
C LEU A 532 -16.56 -5.06 9.31
N LYS A 533 -15.37 -5.68 9.30
CA LYS A 533 -15.06 -6.87 8.53
C LYS A 533 -14.66 -8.02 9.44
N CYS A 534 -15.23 -9.20 9.21
CA CYS A 534 -14.75 -10.43 9.79
C CYS A 534 -13.76 -11.07 8.82
N ASP A 535 -12.46 -10.99 9.16
CA ASP A 535 -11.40 -11.47 8.28
C ASP A 535 -11.30 -12.98 8.24
N ASN A 536 -11.44 -13.61 9.41
CA ASN A 536 -11.42 -15.06 9.49
C ASN A 536 -12.21 -15.59 10.70
N ILE A 537 -12.68 -16.85 10.56
CA ILE A 537 -13.18 -17.70 11.63
C ILE A 537 -12.49 -19.04 11.48
N THR A 538 -11.91 -19.56 12.56
CA THR A 538 -11.28 -20.88 12.58
C THR A 538 -11.84 -21.70 13.74
N LEU A 539 -12.34 -22.90 13.43
CA LEU A 539 -12.76 -23.90 14.40
C LEU A 539 -11.78 -25.07 14.37
N GLY A 540 -11.18 -25.39 15.48
CA GLY A 540 -10.21 -26.45 15.62
C GLY A 540 -10.62 -27.50 16.66
N TYR A 541 -10.16 -28.72 16.45
CA TYR A 541 -10.25 -29.82 17.40
C TYR A 541 -8.85 -30.41 17.60
N ASN A 542 -8.38 -30.36 18.84
CA ASN A 542 -7.09 -30.94 19.26
C ASN A 542 -7.32 -32.36 19.77
N PHE A 543 -6.48 -33.29 19.37
CA PHE A 543 -6.53 -34.66 19.85
C PHE A 543 -5.16 -35.11 20.33
N ASP A 544 -5.17 -35.82 21.46
CA ASP A 544 -3.96 -36.39 22.05
C ASP A 544 -4.08 -37.91 21.96
N ASN A 545 -2.94 -38.56 21.75
CA ASN A 545 -2.85 -40.03 21.74
C ASN A 545 -3.88 -40.71 20.82
N LEU A 546 -3.92 -40.30 19.55
CA LEU A 546 -4.83 -40.87 18.54
C LEU A 546 -4.75 -42.39 18.49
N PHE A 547 -3.58 -42.97 18.73
CA PHE A 547 -3.34 -44.41 18.82
C PHE A 547 -2.89 -44.77 20.23
N LYS A 548 -3.66 -45.63 20.90
CA LYS A 548 -3.39 -46.07 22.28
C LYS A 548 -2.26 -47.10 22.40
N ALA A 549 -1.89 -47.76 21.29
CA ALA A 549 -0.88 -48.81 21.24
C ALA A 549 -0.19 -48.86 19.87
N GLY A 550 1.02 -49.50 19.81
CA GLY A 550 1.77 -49.73 18.59
C GLY A 550 2.80 -48.66 18.28
N LYS A 551 3.36 -48.71 17.05
CA LYS A 551 4.45 -47.83 16.56
C LYS A 551 4.07 -46.35 16.58
N TYR A 552 2.80 -46.03 16.52
CA TYR A 552 2.28 -44.65 16.46
C TYR A 552 1.65 -44.19 17.79
N LYS A 553 2.01 -44.86 18.90
CA LYS A 553 1.60 -44.42 20.23
C LYS A 553 2.13 -43.01 20.51
N GLY A 554 1.23 -42.11 20.93
CA GLY A 554 1.59 -40.73 21.28
C GLY A 554 1.40 -39.72 20.16
N VAL A 555 0.92 -40.11 18.97
CA VAL A 555 0.57 -39.16 17.91
C VAL A 555 -0.54 -38.22 18.41
N SER A 556 -0.23 -36.95 18.45
CA SER A 556 -1.15 -35.86 18.76
C SER A 556 -1.34 -34.96 17.53
N GLY A 557 -2.35 -34.15 17.53
CA GLY A 557 -2.55 -33.26 16.41
C GLY A 557 -3.78 -32.36 16.55
N ARG A 558 -4.01 -31.59 15.49
CA ARG A 558 -5.16 -30.69 15.40
C ARG A 558 -5.75 -30.76 14.00
N ILE A 559 -7.05 -30.99 13.91
CA ILE A 559 -7.84 -30.80 12.70
C ILE A 559 -8.56 -29.46 12.83
N TYR A 560 -8.60 -28.67 11.77
CA TYR A 560 -9.28 -27.38 11.79
C TYR A 560 -9.91 -27.03 10.45
N ALA A 561 -11.01 -26.28 10.54
CA ALA A 561 -11.65 -25.63 9.40
C ALA A 561 -11.56 -24.12 9.58
N SER A 562 -11.23 -23.42 8.52
CA SER A 562 -11.12 -21.97 8.51
C SER A 562 -11.89 -21.37 7.34
N CYS A 563 -12.52 -20.23 7.57
CA CYS A 563 -13.13 -19.40 6.54
C CYS A 563 -12.49 -18.03 6.59
N SER A 564 -11.97 -17.55 5.45
CA SER A 564 -11.42 -16.20 5.30
C SER A 564 -12.36 -15.31 4.51
N ASN A 565 -12.29 -13.98 4.74
CA ASN A 565 -13.18 -12.99 4.17
C ASN A 565 -14.67 -13.32 4.40
N VAL A 566 -15.03 -13.53 5.68
CA VAL A 566 -16.31 -14.13 6.08
C VAL A 566 -17.49 -13.23 5.73
N PHE A 567 -17.44 -11.95 6.16
CA PHE A 567 -18.41 -10.92 5.80
C PHE A 567 -17.86 -9.51 6.05
N THR A 568 -18.50 -8.53 5.40
CA THR A 568 -18.27 -7.11 5.59
C THR A 568 -19.59 -6.40 5.85
N ILE A 569 -19.66 -5.63 6.92
CA ILE A 569 -20.80 -4.76 7.24
C ILE A 569 -20.39 -3.33 6.88
N THR A 570 -21.10 -2.72 5.93
CA THR A 570 -20.81 -1.36 5.46
C THR A 570 -22.07 -0.70 4.89
N LYS A 571 -22.07 0.64 4.82
CA LYS A 571 -23.07 1.43 4.08
C LYS A 571 -22.59 1.80 2.68
N TYR A 572 -21.35 1.48 2.33
CA TYR A 572 -20.79 1.72 1.01
C TYR A 572 -21.53 0.87 -0.05
N LYS A 573 -21.93 1.50 -1.15
CA LYS A 573 -22.72 0.85 -2.20
C LYS A 573 -21.87 0.08 -3.23
N GLY A 574 -20.55 0.36 -3.28
CA GLY A 574 -19.62 -0.35 -4.17
C GLY A 574 -19.26 -1.75 -3.67
N LEU A 575 -18.33 -2.40 -4.37
CA LEU A 575 -17.93 -3.79 -4.13
C LEU A 575 -17.06 -3.97 -2.88
N ASP A 576 -16.12 -3.03 -2.61
CA ASP A 576 -15.23 -3.12 -1.46
C ASP A 576 -14.98 -1.72 -0.86
N PRO A 577 -15.37 -1.47 0.41
CA PRO A 577 -15.12 -0.19 1.08
C PRO A 577 -13.63 0.05 1.39
N GLU A 578 -12.78 -0.96 1.27
CA GLU A 578 -11.35 -0.91 1.60
C GLU A 578 -10.51 -0.50 0.38
N GLN A 579 -10.76 0.72 -0.13
CA GLN A 579 -10.05 1.30 -1.26
C GLN A 579 -8.96 2.27 -0.78
N THR A 580 -7.70 1.84 -0.77
CA THR A 580 -6.57 2.68 -0.35
C THR A 580 -6.31 3.86 -1.29
N SER A 581 -6.68 3.73 -2.57
CA SER A 581 -6.61 4.83 -3.53
C SER A 581 -7.70 5.88 -3.34
N GLY A 582 -8.74 5.59 -2.53
CA GLY A 582 -9.92 6.44 -2.34
C GLY A 582 -10.90 6.44 -3.50
N LYS A 583 -10.66 5.65 -4.56
CA LYS A 583 -11.56 5.50 -5.73
C LYS A 583 -11.73 4.03 -6.07
N GLU A 584 -12.97 3.60 -6.22
CA GLU A 584 -13.29 2.32 -6.83
C GLU A 584 -13.54 2.49 -8.33
N SER A 585 -12.69 1.92 -9.19
CA SER A 585 -12.84 2.04 -10.65
C SER A 585 -13.04 0.70 -11.33
N SER A 586 -12.29 -0.31 -10.98
CA SER A 586 -12.53 -1.70 -11.39
C SER A 586 -11.94 -2.60 -10.34
N LEU A 587 -12.69 -3.52 -9.82
CA LEU A 587 -12.28 -4.38 -8.73
C LEU A 587 -12.66 -5.82 -9.03
N TYR A 588 -11.70 -6.72 -8.85
CA TYR A 588 -11.99 -8.14 -8.75
C TYR A 588 -12.55 -8.41 -7.34
N PRO A 589 -13.77 -8.93 -7.20
CA PRO A 589 -14.36 -9.19 -5.89
C PRO A 589 -13.48 -10.12 -5.05
N ARG A 590 -13.30 -9.80 -3.78
CA ARG A 590 -12.52 -10.66 -2.86
C ARG A 590 -13.24 -11.98 -2.66
N SER A 591 -12.54 -13.07 -2.92
CA SER A 591 -13.08 -14.41 -2.73
C SER A 591 -13.23 -14.76 -1.23
N ARG A 592 -14.25 -15.53 -0.91
CA ARG A 592 -14.36 -16.22 0.37
C ARG A 592 -13.64 -17.56 0.24
N THR A 593 -12.68 -17.82 1.12
CA THR A 593 -11.84 -19.03 1.06
C THR A 593 -12.16 -19.94 2.24
N PHE A 594 -12.43 -21.20 1.96
CA PHE A 594 -12.59 -22.25 2.94
C PHE A 594 -11.36 -23.16 2.91
N LEU A 595 -10.81 -23.45 4.08
CA LEU A 595 -9.63 -24.27 4.24
C LEU A 595 -9.89 -25.34 5.30
N LEU A 596 -9.52 -26.58 4.99
CA LEU A 596 -9.44 -27.68 5.95
C LEU A 596 -7.97 -28.05 6.14
N GLY A 597 -7.52 -28.09 7.38
CA GLY A 597 -6.13 -28.38 7.72
C GLY A 597 -6.00 -29.47 8.78
N LEU A 598 -4.90 -30.20 8.70
CA LEU A 598 -4.50 -31.23 9.65
C LEU A 598 -3.02 -31.04 10.03
N ASN A 599 -2.76 -30.87 11.32
CA ASN A 599 -1.41 -30.86 11.89
C ASN A 599 -1.22 -32.14 12.71
N LEU A 600 -0.13 -32.85 12.50
CA LEU A 600 0.22 -34.05 13.25
C LEU A 600 1.59 -33.87 13.89
N ASN A 601 1.70 -34.26 15.17
CA ASN A 601 2.95 -34.34 15.93
C ASN A 601 3.23 -35.81 16.27
N PHE A 602 4.39 -36.28 15.90
CA PHE A 602 4.83 -37.68 16.04
C PHE A 602 5.83 -37.85 17.17
#